data_0d07179fd5571262709085d42d926cc3
#
_entry.id   0d07179fd5571262709085d42d926cc3
#
_cell.length_a   1.000
_cell.length_b   1.000
_cell.length_c   1.000
_cell.angle_alpha   90.00
_cell.angle_beta   90.00
_cell.angle_gamma   90.00
#
_symmetry.space_group_name_H-M   'P 1'
#
loop_
_entity.id
_entity.type
_entity.pdbx_description
1 polymer ?
#
loop_
_entity_poly.entity_id
_entity_poly.type
_entity_poly.pdbx_seq_one_letter_code
_entity_poly.pdbx_strand_id
1 'polypeptide(L)'
;MSLTPDHFDSQSAELLRSGRPVLAGISGGRDSMALLSLLSGMEGCRVIACHVHHGLRLEADEEAQFVREYAASTGVPCVWRRADVAGMARVQGISTEEAARKTRQNLFLEWAAEYPGALVALAHHRNDQQETALLHLCRGASGIHGMSPVSIWENGLTVVRPLLNFSRKEITAYLEEKNIPWREDASNQSTEYTRNALRHHIIPHLDKIFRRDTSLSFSRACRIENQIRTALAQALEAMDLTDPQGRLYLPGVNSLPQELKQCAVHHYLRQQSIPDLTEAAVLRVMKILDAGGPSRTSLPGGKIAVRKEKRLFVKDAPPQINKGEPRPADTTGGI
;
A
#
# COMPACT_ATOMS: atom_id res chain seq x y z
N MET A 1 -13.35 2.75 -26.93
CA MET A 1 -12.66 1.45 -26.92
C MET A 1 -13.26 0.66 -25.78
N SER A 2 -13.76 -0.53 -26.03
CA SER A 2 -14.27 -1.40 -24.97
C SER A 2 -13.10 -1.85 -24.08
N LEU A 3 -13.29 -1.87 -22.78
CA LEU A 3 -12.29 -2.25 -21.78
C LEU A 3 -12.08 -3.77 -21.85
N THR A 4 -10.83 -4.21 -22.06
CA THR A 4 -10.46 -5.63 -22.12
C THR A 4 -9.21 -5.91 -21.29
N PRO A 5 -8.94 -7.17 -20.90
CA PRO A 5 -7.73 -7.54 -20.20
C PRO A 5 -6.42 -7.21 -20.94
N ASP A 6 -6.46 -7.04 -22.25
CA ASP A 6 -5.27 -6.69 -23.06
C ASP A 6 -4.78 -5.25 -22.83
N HIS A 7 -5.61 -4.41 -22.23
CA HIS A 7 -5.24 -3.06 -21.83
C HIS A 7 -4.66 -2.97 -20.41
N PHE A 8 -4.51 -4.09 -19.71
CA PHE A 8 -3.85 -4.10 -18.42
C PHE A 8 -2.36 -3.76 -18.56
N ASP A 9 -1.76 -3.28 -17.48
CA ASP A 9 -0.30 -3.17 -17.41
C ASP A 9 0.35 -4.54 -17.68
N SER A 10 1.45 -4.56 -18.45
CA SER A 10 2.08 -5.80 -18.92
C SER A 10 2.48 -6.73 -17.77
N GLN A 11 3.05 -6.18 -16.69
CA GLN A 11 3.45 -6.94 -15.51
C GLN A 11 2.24 -7.53 -14.78
N SER A 12 1.16 -6.75 -14.66
CA SER A 12 -0.11 -7.23 -14.08
C SER A 12 -0.71 -8.35 -14.93
N ALA A 13 -0.74 -8.18 -16.25
CA ALA A 13 -1.29 -9.17 -17.18
C ALA A 13 -0.50 -10.49 -17.15
N GLU A 14 0.82 -10.43 -17.12
CA GLU A 14 1.71 -11.61 -17.00
C GLU A 14 1.44 -12.39 -15.69
N LEU A 15 1.40 -11.68 -14.56
CA LEU A 15 1.12 -12.28 -13.26
C LEU A 15 -0.27 -12.93 -13.23
N LEU A 16 -1.29 -12.27 -13.76
CA LEU A 16 -2.67 -12.77 -13.77
C LEU A 16 -2.82 -14.04 -14.65
N ARG A 17 -2.00 -14.18 -15.71
CA ARG A 17 -1.97 -15.36 -16.59
C ARG A 17 -1.02 -16.45 -16.11
N SER A 18 -0.32 -16.26 -14.99
CA SER A 18 0.70 -17.20 -14.49
C SER A 18 0.16 -18.53 -13.96
N GLY A 19 -1.16 -18.75 -13.96
CA GLY A 19 -1.81 -19.92 -13.37
C GLY A 19 -1.90 -19.92 -11.85
N ARG A 20 -1.33 -18.91 -11.18
CA ARG A 20 -1.44 -18.70 -9.74
C ARG A 20 -2.90 -18.38 -9.36
N PRO A 21 -3.39 -18.79 -8.19
CA PRO A 21 -4.68 -18.32 -7.68
C PRO A 21 -4.70 -16.79 -7.56
N VAL A 22 -5.79 -16.15 -7.98
CA VAL A 22 -5.98 -14.70 -7.92
C VAL A 22 -7.13 -14.38 -6.97
N LEU A 23 -6.82 -13.92 -5.79
CA LEU A 23 -7.77 -13.50 -4.76
C LEU A 23 -8.23 -12.08 -5.09
N ALA A 24 -9.37 -11.95 -5.75
CA ALA A 24 -9.92 -10.66 -6.15
C ALA A 24 -10.80 -10.06 -5.05
N GLY A 25 -10.48 -8.84 -4.62
CA GLY A 25 -11.26 -8.11 -3.62
C GLY A 25 -12.54 -7.53 -4.22
N ILE A 26 -13.68 -8.14 -3.88
CA ILE A 26 -14.99 -7.80 -4.44
C ILE A 26 -15.90 -7.24 -3.35
N SER A 27 -16.21 -5.94 -3.45
CA SER A 27 -17.13 -5.26 -2.53
C SER A 27 -18.60 -5.25 -3.01
N GLY A 28 -18.86 -5.60 -4.27
CA GLY A 28 -20.17 -5.41 -4.91
C GLY A 28 -20.33 -4.04 -5.58
N GLY A 29 -19.42 -3.10 -5.30
CA GLY A 29 -19.39 -1.79 -5.94
C GLY A 29 -18.84 -1.85 -7.37
N ARG A 30 -19.14 -0.80 -8.15
CA ARG A 30 -18.85 -0.67 -9.58
C ARG A 30 -17.44 -1.17 -9.96
N ASP A 31 -16.41 -0.65 -9.34
CA ASP A 31 -15.03 -0.91 -9.75
C ASP A 31 -14.63 -2.37 -9.50
N SER A 32 -15.11 -2.96 -8.38
CA SER A 32 -14.87 -4.36 -8.05
C SER A 32 -15.64 -5.33 -8.94
N MET A 33 -16.87 -4.97 -9.36
CA MET A 33 -17.64 -5.79 -10.28
C MET A 33 -17.03 -5.80 -11.69
N ALA A 34 -16.48 -4.67 -12.15
CA ALA A 34 -15.72 -4.62 -13.39
C ALA A 34 -14.46 -5.49 -13.31
N LEU A 35 -13.72 -5.42 -12.18
CA LEU A 35 -12.55 -6.29 -11.95
C LEU A 35 -12.93 -7.76 -12.05
N LEU A 36 -13.99 -8.19 -11.35
CA LEU A 36 -14.44 -9.58 -11.36
C LEU A 36 -14.80 -10.05 -12.76
N SER A 37 -15.59 -9.26 -13.50
CA SER A 37 -15.99 -9.58 -14.88
C SER A 37 -14.79 -9.71 -15.82
N LEU A 38 -13.82 -8.80 -15.74
CA LEU A 38 -12.62 -8.84 -16.58
C LEU A 38 -11.74 -10.05 -16.27
N LEU A 39 -11.55 -10.37 -14.98
CA LEU A 39 -10.74 -11.50 -14.58
C LEU A 39 -11.40 -12.84 -14.86
N SER A 40 -12.74 -12.95 -14.74
CA SER A 40 -13.47 -14.17 -15.08
C SER A 40 -13.44 -14.49 -16.58
N GLY A 41 -13.39 -13.47 -17.43
CA GLY A 41 -13.24 -13.61 -18.88
C GLY A 41 -11.80 -13.73 -19.38
N MET A 42 -10.81 -13.66 -18.49
CA MET A 42 -9.39 -13.66 -18.86
C MET A 42 -8.85 -15.08 -18.92
N GLU A 43 -8.42 -15.50 -20.11
CA GLU A 43 -7.82 -16.81 -20.30
C GLU A 43 -6.55 -17.00 -19.44
N GLY A 44 -6.44 -18.15 -18.79
CA GLY A 44 -5.34 -18.49 -17.90
C GLY A 44 -5.41 -17.86 -16.49
N CYS A 45 -6.41 -17.03 -16.19
CA CYS A 45 -6.62 -16.44 -14.88
C CYS A 45 -7.47 -17.35 -13.97
N ARG A 46 -6.93 -17.75 -12.81
CA ARG A 46 -7.63 -18.56 -11.80
C ARG A 46 -8.19 -17.65 -10.71
N VAL A 47 -9.28 -16.91 -11.01
CA VAL A 47 -9.85 -15.94 -10.08
C VAL A 47 -10.71 -16.60 -9.01
N ILE A 48 -10.62 -16.10 -7.78
CA ILE A 48 -11.46 -16.40 -6.61
C ILE A 48 -12.00 -15.05 -6.11
N ALA A 49 -13.31 -14.89 -6.07
CA ALA A 49 -13.93 -13.70 -5.51
C ALA A 49 -13.83 -13.70 -3.99
N CYS A 50 -13.22 -12.67 -3.40
CA CYS A 50 -13.03 -12.50 -1.96
C CYS A 50 -13.84 -11.31 -1.46
N HIS A 51 -14.89 -11.57 -0.68
CA HIS A 51 -15.76 -10.54 -0.12
C HIS A 51 -15.52 -10.37 1.39
N VAL A 52 -15.25 -9.13 1.83
CA VAL A 52 -15.14 -8.78 3.24
C VAL A 52 -16.43 -8.09 3.69
N HIS A 53 -17.18 -8.77 4.53
CA HIS A 53 -18.38 -8.22 5.16
C HIS A 53 -17.98 -7.42 6.41
N HIS A 54 -18.00 -6.10 6.33
CA HIS A 54 -17.47 -5.22 7.39
C HIS A 54 -18.35 -5.11 8.64
N GLY A 55 -19.59 -5.64 8.62
CA GLY A 55 -20.50 -5.64 9.79
C GLY A 55 -20.99 -4.27 10.23
N LEU A 56 -20.79 -3.23 9.42
CA LEU A 56 -21.07 -1.84 9.79
C LEU A 56 -22.51 -1.40 9.47
N ARG A 57 -23.24 -2.14 8.63
CA ARG A 57 -24.56 -1.76 8.12
C ARG A 57 -25.47 -2.97 7.95
N LEU A 58 -26.79 -2.71 7.93
CA LEU A 58 -27.82 -3.74 7.67
C LEU A 58 -27.73 -4.25 6.24
N GLU A 59 -27.38 -3.40 5.27
CA GLU A 59 -27.27 -3.74 3.85
C GLU A 59 -26.06 -4.64 3.51
N ALA A 60 -25.13 -4.83 4.44
CA ALA A 60 -23.92 -5.62 4.21
C ALA A 60 -24.22 -7.11 3.95
N ASP A 61 -25.30 -7.67 4.52
CA ASP A 61 -25.74 -9.04 4.24
C ASP A 61 -26.27 -9.18 2.78
N GLU A 62 -27.00 -8.18 2.30
CA GLU A 62 -27.47 -8.14 0.91
C GLU A 62 -26.32 -7.93 -0.08
N GLU A 63 -25.30 -7.12 0.29
CA GLU A 63 -24.10 -6.94 -0.53
C GLU A 63 -23.34 -8.27 -0.67
N ALA A 64 -23.17 -8.99 0.44
CA ALA A 64 -22.52 -10.30 0.43
C ALA A 64 -23.31 -11.32 -0.42
N GLN A 65 -24.62 -11.32 -0.33
CA GLN A 65 -25.48 -12.18 -1.15
C GLN A 65 -25.34 -11.82 -2.64
N PHE A 66 -25.42 -10.53 -2.98
CA PHE A 66 -25.27 -10.04 -4.36
C PHE A 66 -23.93 -10.47 -4.99
N VAL A 67 -22.82 -10.33 -4.25
CA VAL A 67 -21.51 -10.74 -4.74
C VAL A 67 -21.44 -12.24 -4.97
N ARG A 68 -22.01 -13.05 -4.07
CA ARG A 68 -22.04 -14.51 -4.18
C ARG A 68 -22.87 -14.98 -5.38
N GLU A 69 -24.06 -14.39 -5.59
CA GLU A 69 -24.94 -14.71 -6.71
C GLU A 69 -24.28 -14.38 -8.04
N TYR A 70 -23.65 -13.21 -8.15
CA TYR A 70 -22.94 -12.81 -9.36
C TYR A 70 -21.70 -13.71 -9.61
N ALA A 71 -20.89 -14.00 -8.60
CA ALA A 71 -19.77 -14.92 -8.75
C ALA A 71 -20.22 -16.31 -9.20
N ALA A 72 -21.30 -16.84 -8.63
CA ALA A 72 -21.89 -18.12 -9.05
C ALA A 72 -22.38 -18.09 -10.51
N SER A 73 -23.03 -17.00 -10.95
CA SER A 73 -23.50 -16.86 -12.33
C SER A 73 -22.37 -16.83 -13.36
N THR A 74 -21.16 -16.42 -12.96
CA THR A 74 -19.96 -16.39 -13.80
C THR A 74 -19.04 -17.60 -13.61
N GLY A 75 -19.45 -18.58 -12.77
CA GLY A 75 -18.66 -19.78 -12.48
C GLY A 75 -17.42 -19.52 -11.63
N VAL A 76 -17.34 -18.37 -10.95
CA VAL A 76 -16.19 -18.00 -10.12
C VAL A 76 -16.40 -18.45 -8.68
N PRO A 77 -15.46 -19.21 -8.07
CA PRO A 77 -15.50 -19.50 -6.63
C PRO A 77 -15.54 -18.21 -5.81
N CYS A 78 -16.37 -18.20 -4.75
CA CYS A 78 -16.50 -17.05 -3.87
C CYS A 78 -16.25 -17.45 -2.42
N VAL A 79 -15.32 -16.77 -1.79
CA VAL A 79 -15.04 -16.86 -0.34
C VAL A 79 -15.43 -15.53 0.31
N TRP A 80 -15.95 -15.61 1.54
CA TRP A 80 -16.30 -14.41 2.28
C TRP A 80 -16.07 -14.59 3.78
N ARG A 81 -15.82 -13.50 4.49
CA ARG A 81 -15.66 -13.46 5.95
C ARG A 81 -16.33 -12.22 6.51
N ARG A 82 -16.95 -12.37 7.67
CA ARG A 82 -17.44 -11.24 8.47
C ARG A 82 -16.33 -10.74 9.38
N ALA A 83 -16.18 -9.41 9.47
CA ALA A 83 -15.14 -8.75 10.26
C ALA A 83 -15.74 -7.68 11.16
N ASP A 84 -15.31 -7.63 12.41
CA ASP A 84 -15.64 -6.55 13.36
C ASP A 84 -14.65 -5.38 13.20
N VAL A 85 -14.88 -4.57 12.18
CA VAL A 85 -14.05 -3.39 11.90
C VAL A 85 -14.18 -2.34 13.00
N ALA A 86 -15.39 -2.16 13.57
CA ALA A 86 -15.62 -1.17 14.63
C ALA A 86 -14.90 -1.57 15.94
N GLY A 87 -14.91 -2.85 16.27
CA GLY A 87 -14.17 -3.40 17.41
C GLY A 87 -12.67 -3.21 17.24
N MET A 88 -12.13 -3.54 16.06
CA MET A 88 -10.71 -3.34 15.75
C MET A 88 -10.30 -1.86 15.86
N ALA A 89 -11.08 -0.93 15.28
CA ALA A 89 -10.81 0.51 15.36
C ALA A 89 -10.70 0.99 16.81
N ARG A 90 -11.64 0.55 17.65
CA ARG A 90 -11.69 0.89 19.08
C ARG A 90 -10.49 0.33 19.86
N VAL A 91 -10.18 -0.94 19.64
CA VAL A 91 -9.08 -1.62 20.37
C VAL A 91 -7.71 -1.05 20.00
N GLN A 92 -7.51 -0.72 18.72
CA GLN A 92 -6.22 -0.20 18.25
C GLN A 92 -6.11 1.33 18.29
N GLY A 93 -7.18 2.06 18.60
CA GLY A 93 -7.20 3.53 18.62
C GLY A 93 -6.94 4.17 17.24
N ILE A 94 -7.39 3.50 16.16
CA ILE A 94 -7.20 3.95 14.77
C ILE A 94 -8.54 4.31 14.13
N SER A 95 -8.49 5.00 12.99
CA SER A 95 -9.70 5.32 12.24
C SER A 95 -10.40 4.07 11.70
N THR A 96 -11.71 4.15 11.49
CA THR A 96 -12.51 3.06 10.89
C THR A 96 -11.98 2.68 9.50
N GLU A 97 -11.53 3.66 8.70
CA GLU A 97 -10.94 3.42 7.38
C GLU A 97 -9.64 2.61 7.48
N GLU A 98 -8.77 2.98 8.42
CA GLU A 98 -7.52 2.24 8.66
C GLU A 98 -7.78 0.84 9.21
N ALA A 99 -8.74 0.69 10.12
CA ALA A 99 -9.16 -0.61 10.65
C ALA A 99 -9.71 -1.50 9.52
N ALA A 100 -10.57 -0.97 8.65
CA ALA A 100 -11.11 -1.70 7.50
C ALA A 100 -9.98 -2.13 6.54
N ARG A 101 -8.99 -1.28 6.30
CA ARG A 101 -7.81 -1.60 5.49
C ARG A 101 -6.99 -2.73 6.10
N LYS A 102 -6.66 -2.64 7.39
CA LYS A 102 -5.88 -3.67 8.12
C LYS A 102 -6.64 -5.00 8.16
N THR A 103 -7.93 -4.97 8.47
CA THR A 103 -8.79 -6.16 8.48
C THR A 103 -8.79 -6.85 7.12
N ARG A 104 -8.96 -6.10 6.05
CA ARG A 104 -8.91 -6.64 4.70
C ARG A 104 -7.56 -7.29 4.40
N GLN A 105 -6.45 -6.66 4.76
CA GLN A 105 -5.11 -7.23 4.56
C GLN A 105 -4.91 -8.54 5.33
N ASN A 106 -5.39 -8.64 6.57
CA ASN A 106 -5.31 -9.85 7.37
C ASN A 106 -6.16 -10.98 6.77
N LEU A 107 -7.39 -10.69 6.32
CA LEU A 107 -8.24 -11.70 5.67
C LEU A 107 -7.64 -12.20 4.35
N PHE A 108 -7.00 -11.33 3.56
CA PHE A 108 -6.27 -11.79 2.39
C PHE A 108 -5.08 -12.68 2.73
N LEU A 109 -4.41 -12.45 3.86
CA LEU A 109 -3.35 -13.31 4.34
C LEU A 109 -3.89 -14.70 4.76
N GLU A 110 -5.03 -14.74 5.45
CA GLU A 110 -5.72 -15.98 5.80
C GLU A 110 -6.13 -16.78 4.55
N TRP A 111 -6.78 -16.15 3.59
CA TRP A 111 -7.14 -16.78 2.32
C TRP A 111 -5.90 -17.23 1.52
N ALA A 112 -4.83 -16.45 1.53
CA ALA A 112 -3.58 -16.86 0.85
C ALA A 112 -2.94 -18.11 1.47
N ALA A 113 -3.18 -18.39 2.74
CA ALA A 113 -2.77 -19.66 3.38
C ALA A 113 -3.59 -20.85 2.84
N GLU A 114 -4.87 -20.63 2.50
CA GLU A 114 -5.74 -21.65 1.85
C GLU A 114 -5.39 -21.82 0.35
N TYR A 115 -4.81 -20.81 -0.28
CA TYR A 115 -4.44 -20.79 -1.71
C TYR A 115 -2.94 -20.47 -1.89
N PRO A 116 -2.02 -21.43 -1.69
CA PRO A 116 -0.58 -21.20 -1.74
C PRO A 116 -0.13 -20.54 -3.04
N GLY A 117 0.73 -19.54 -2.91
CA GLY A 117 1.24 -18.78 -4.05
C GLY A 117 0.25 -17.75 -4.63
N ALA A 118 -0.88 -17.51 -3.99
CA ALA A 118 -1.90 -16.59 -4.49
C ALA A 118 -1.38 -15.15 -4.70
N LEU A 119 -2.01 -14.48 -5.66
CA LEU A 119 -1.95 -13.03 -5.89
C LEU A 119 -3.20 -12.37 -5.30
N VAL A 120 -3.09 -11.13 -4.88
CA VAL A 120 -4.26 -10.30 -4.51
C VAL A 120 -4.55 -9.33 -5.65
N ALA A 121 -5.78 -9.31 -6.18
CA ALA A 121 -6.22 -8.34 -7.18
C ALA A 121 -7.17 -7.31 -6.57
N LEU A 122 -6.86 -6.01 -6.75
CA LEU A 122 -7.66 -4.91 -6.23
C LEU A 122 -8.11 -3.98 -7.35
N ALA A 123 -9.35 -3.49 -7.25
CA ALA A 123 -10.02 -2.67 -8.25
C ALA A 123 -9.65 -1.17 -8.20
N HIS A 124 -8.44 -0.83 -7.75
CA HIS A 124 -7.98 0.56 -7.80
C HIS A 124 -7.84 1.03 -9.25
N HIS A 125 -8.31 2.24 -9.52
CA HIS A 125 -8.36 2.80 -10.85
C HIS A 125 -7.63 4.16 -10.94
N ARG A 126 -7.60 4.77 -12.12
CA ARG A 126 -6.84 6.01 -12.40
C ARG A 126 -7.24 7.19 -11.52
N ASN A 127 -8.52 7.32 -11.19
CA ASN A 127 -8.96 8.40 -10.30
C ASN A 127 -8.52 8.16 -8.84
N ASP A 128 -8.43 6.89 -8.38
CA ASP A 128 -7.85 6.58 -7.06
C ASP A 128 -6.36 6.92 -7.01
N GLN A 129 -5.65 6.76 -8.13
CA GLN A 129 -4.26 7.17 -8.28
C GLN A 129 -4.11 8.69 -8.08
N GLN A 130 -4.99 9.47 -8.70
CA GLN A 130 -5.04 10.93 -8.55
C GLN A 130 -5.32 11.35 -7.11
N GLU A 131 -6.33 10.74 -6.47
CA GLU A 131 -6.65 10.98 -5.06
C GLU A 131 -5.45 10.69 -4.15
N THR A 132 -4.80 9.55 -4.37
CA THR A 132 -3.63 9.13 -3.59
C THR A 132 -2.45 10.09 -3.77
N ALA A 133 -2.17 10.50 -5.00
CA ALA A 133 -1.10 11.45 -5.30
C ALA A 133 -1.34 12.81 -4.62
N LEU A 134 -2.56 13.34 -4.70
CA LEU A 134 -2.94 14.60 -4.04
C LEU A 134 -2.82 14.49 -2.52
N LEU A 135 -3.30 13.39 -1.92
CA LEU A 135 -3.20 13.17 -0.48
C LEU A 135 -1.74 13.14 -0.02
N HIS A 136 -0.86 12.46 -0.75
CA HIS A 136 0.56 12.39 -0.41
C HIS A 136 1.23 13.76 -0.52
N LEU A 137 0.99 14.51 -1.60
CA LEU A 137 1.52 15.86 -1.77
C LEU A 137 1.07 16.81 -0.65
N CYS A 138 -0.22 16.79 -0.31
CA CYS A 138 -0.78 17.63 0.76
C CYS A 138 -0.27 17.24 2.15
N ARG A 139 0.22 16.01 2.34
CA ARG A 139 0.86 15.54 3.57
C ARG A 139 2.37 15.77 3.61
N GLY A 140 2.94 16.44 2.61
CA GLY A 140 4.36 16.78 2.56
C GLY A 140 5.26 15.65 2.04
N ALA A 141 4.73 14.78 1.20
CA ALA A 141 5.57 13.78 0.54
C ALA A 141 6.56 14.44 -0.44
N SER A 142 7.79 13.94 -0.47
CA SER A 142 8.84 14.36 -1.40
C SER A 142 8.62 13.73 -2.78
N GLY A 143 7.70 14.26 -3.58
CA GLY A 143 7.39 13.75 -4.92
C GLY A 143 5.95 13.27 -5.08
N ILE A 144 5.59 12.92 -6.30
CA ILE A 144 4.23 12.47 -6.64
C ILE A 144 4.12 10.96 -6.45
N HIS A 145 3.86 10.54 -5.21
CA HIS A 145 3.73 9.13 -4.89
C HIS A 145 2.32 8.63 -5.18
N GLY A 146 2.23 7.68 -6.09
CA GLY A 146 1.01 6.95 -6.37
C GLY A 146 1.14 5.45 -6.09
N MET A 147 0.10 4.71 -6.47
CA MET A 147 0.11 3.24 -6.41
C MET A 147 0.88 2.67 -7.60
N SER A 148 1.56 1.55 -7.39
CA SER A 148 2.14 0.76 -8.48
C SER A 148 1.14 -0.26 -8.99
N PRO A 149 1.16 -0.62 -10.30
CA PRO A 149 0.34 -1.71 -10.84
C PRO A 149 0.56 -3.02 -10.10
N VAL A 150 1.82 -3.30 -9.75
CA VAL A 150 2.22 -4.42 -8.91
C VAL A 150 2.97 -3.91 -7.69
N SER A 151 2.67 -4.46 -6.53
CA SER A 151 3.38 -4.15 -5.27
C SER A 151 3.38 -5.37 -4.36
N ILE A 152 4.23 -5.36 -3.36
CA ILE A 152 4.25 -6.38 -2.29
C ILE A 152 3.80 -5.69 -1.00
N TRP A 153 2.83 -6.25 -0.31
CA TRP A 153 2.45 -5.81 1.03
C TRP A 153 3.50 -6.24 2.06
N GLU A 154 3.51 -5.60 3.21
CA GLU A 154 4.44 -5.91 4.33
C GLU A 154 4.38 -7.39 4.76
N ASN A 155 3.22 -8.02 4.62
CA ASN A 155 3.01 -9.44 4.88
C ASN A 155 3.50 -10.38 3.76
N GLY A 156 4.18 -9.86 2.73
CA GLY A 156 4.75 -10.62 1.61
C GLY A 156 3.79 -10.93 0.46
N LEU A 157 2.50 -10.59 0.55
CA LEU A 157 1.54 -10.84 -0.53
C LEU A 157 1.77 -9.91 -1.72
N THR A 158 1.84 -10.51 -2.91
CA THR A 158 1.89 -9.75 -4.17
C THR A 158 0.50 -9.24 -4.52
N VAL A 159 0.39 -7.92 -4.73
CA VAL A 159 -0.86 -7.22 -5.04
C VAL A 159 -0.79 -6.66 -6.46
N VAL A 160 -1.79 -6.96 -7.26
CA VAL A 160 -1.95 -6.43 -8.62
C VAL A 160 -3.15 -5.47 -8.67
N ARG A 161 -3.06 -4.42 -9.50
CA ARG A 161 -4.10 -3.41 -9.69
C ARG A 161 -4.39 -3.25 -11.19
N PRO A 162 -5.12 -4.20 -11.78
CA PRO A 162 -5.30 -4.25 -13.23
C PRO A 162 -6.01 -3.02 -13.80
N LEU A 163 -6.88 -2.38 -12.99
CA LEU A 163 -7.67 -1.24 -13.42
C LEU A 163 -6.98 0.11 -13.28
N LEU A 164 -5.72 0.15 -12.85
CA LEU A 164 -5.02 1.41 -12.49
C LEU A 164 -4.87 2.39 -13.67
N ASN A 165 -4.91 1.90 -14.90
CA ASN A 165 -4.83 2.71 -16.12
C ASN A 165 -6.19 3.23 -16.60
N PHE A 166 -7.31 2.76 -16.03
CA PHE A 166 -8.66 3.12 -16.48
C PHE A 166 -9.31 4.16 -15.56
N SER A 167 -10.05 5.07 -16.16
CA SER A 167 -10.87 6.02 -15.42
C SER A 167 -12.17 5.36 -14.94
N ARG A 168 -12.76 5.97 -13.92
CA ARG A 168 -14.10 5.60 -13.45
C ARG A 168 -15.12 5.63 -14.58
N LYS A 169 -15.03 6.61 -15.50
CA LYS A 169 -15.93 6.73 -16.64
C LYS A 169 -15.81 5.55 -17.61
N GLU A 170 -14.60 5.11 -17.91
CA GLU A 170 -14.35 3.94 -18.77
C GLU A 170 -14.87 2.66 -18.11
N ILE A 171 -14.67 2.50 -16.80
CA ILE A 171 -15.19 1.37 -16.02
C ILE A 171 -16.73 1.34 -16.03
N THR A 172 -17.36 2.50 -15.81
CA THR A 172 -18.84 2.60 -15.87
C THR A 172 -19.37 2.22 -17.23
N ALA A 173 -18.81 2.79 -18.31
CA ALA A 173 -19.21 2.47 -19.67
C ALA A 173 -19.06 0.97 -20.01
N TYR A 174 -18.02 0.32 -19.52
CA TYR A 174 -17.83 -1.12 -19.68
C TYR A 174 -18.96 -1.93 -19.00
N LEU A 175 -19.30 -1.59 -17.75
CA LEU A 175 -20.36 -2.29 -17.02
C LEU A 175 -21.74 -2.11 -17.68
N GLU A 176 -22.02 -0.89 -18.15
CA GLU A 176 -23.25 -0.58 -18.90
C GLU A 176 -23.33 -1.37 -20.22
N GLU A 177 -22.24 -1.38 -21.01
CA GLU A 177 -22.15 -2.13 -22.27
C GLU A 177 -22.36 -3.63 -22.07
N LYS A 178 -21.84 -4.19 -20.98
CA LYS A 178 -21.95 -5.62 -20.65
C LYS A 178 -23.17 -5.97 -19.82
N ASN A 179 -24.01 -4.99 -19.46
CA ASN A 179 -25.17 -5.15 -18.57
C ASN A 179 -24.80 -5.82 -17.23
N ILE A 180 -23.65 -5.45 -16.66
CA ILE A 180 -23.16 -5.99 -15.39
C ILE A 180 -23.74 -5.13 -14.25
N PRO A 181 -24.50 -5.73 -13.33
CA PRO A 181 -25.07 -5.00 -12.20
C PRO A 181 -23.97 -4.65 -11.16
N TRP A 182 -24.16 -3.52 -10.48
CA TRP A 182 -23.34 -3.13 -9.32
C TRP A 182 -24.21 -2.41 -8.29
N ARG A 183 -23.73 -2.31 -7.06
CA ARG A 183 -24.38 -1.53 -5.99
C ARG A 183 -23.61 -0.24 -5.74
N GLU A 184 -24.28 0.84 -5.44
CA GLU A 184 -23.67 2.08 -4.99
C GLU A 184 -23.65 2.12 -3.46
N ASP A 185 -22.48 2.35 -2.90
CA ASP A 185 -22.32 2.52 -1.46
C ASP A 185 -22.63 3.97 -1.08
N ALA A 186 -23.67 4.19 -0.28
CA ALA A 186 -24.09 5.50 0.19
C ALA A 186 -22.99 6.25 0.97
N SER A 187 -22.04 5.54 1.60
CA SER A 187 -20.90 6.19 2.29
C SER A 187 -19.93 6.90 1.37
N ASN A 188 -19.95 6.58 0.06
CA ASN A 188 -19.14 7.29 -0.91
C ASN A 188 -19.55 8.77 -1.11
N GLN A 189 -20.72 9.15 -0.61
CA GLN A 189 -21.24 10.53 -0.69
C GLN A 189 -20.85 11.39 0.53
N SER A 190 -20.43 10.80 1.66
CA SER A 190 -20.00 11.57 2.83
C SER A 190 -18.69 12.32 2.55
N THR A 191 -18.70 13.63 2.73
CA THR A 191 -17.50 14.50 2.56
C THR A 191 -16.69 14.67 3.85
N GLU A 192 -17.04 14.00 4.92
CA GLU A 192 -16.28 14.01 6.18
C GLU A 192 -14.88 13.42 6.03
N TYR A 193 -14.70 12.51 5.08
CA TYR A 193 -13.40 11.92 4.78
C TYR A 193 -12.63 12.75 3.77
N THR A 194 -11.38 13.08 4.06
CA THR A 194 -10.50 13.88 3.21
C THR A 194 -10.44 13.37 1.76
N ARG A 195 -10.47 12.06 1.56
CA ARG A 195 -10.44 11.43 0.24
C ARG A 195 -11.72 11.74 -0.55
N ASN A 196 -12.88 11.68 0.09
CA ASN A 196 -14.14 12.01 -0.53
C ASN A 196 -14.24 13.53 -0.83
N ALA A 197 -13.71 14.38 0.05
CA ALA A 197 -13.64 15.82 -0.20
C ALA A 197 -12.78 16.13 -1.46
N LEU A 198 -11.63 15.46 -1.64
CA LEU A 198 -10.83 15.58 -2.86
C LEU A 198 -11.63 15.13 -4.09
N ARG A 199 -12.30 13.99 -4.02
CA ARG A 199 -13.10 13.39 -5.10
C ARG A 199 -14.25 14.26 -5.55
N HIS A 200 -14.98 14.88 -4.60
CA HIS A 200 -16.22 15.59 -4.91
C HIS A 200 -16.03 17.10 -5.11
N HIS A 201 -15.00 17.70 -4.55
CA HIS A 201 -14.78 19.15 -4.61
C HIS A 201 -13.52 19.53 -5.37
N ILE A 202 -12.38 18.97 -5.07
CA ILE A 202 -11.10 19.45 -5.61
C ILE A 202 -10.86 18.94 -7.03
N ILE A 203 -10.98 17.63 -7.25
CA ILE A 203 -10.71 17.03 -8.56
C ILE A 203 -11.63 17.57 -9.65
N PRO A 204 -12.97 17.66 -9.45
CA PRO A 204 -13.86 18.26 -10.46
C PRO A 204 -13.53 19.73 -10.75
N HIS A 205 -13.06 20.48 -9.74
CA HIS A 205 -12.63 21.86 -9.92
C HIS A 205 -11.37 21.97 -10.76
N LEU A 206 -10.38 21.08 -10.53
CA LEU A 206 -9.19 20.98 -11.38
C LEU A 206 -9.56 20.64 -12.83
N ASP A 207 -10.41 19.64 -13.04
CA ASP A 207 -10.84 19.23 -14.39
C ASP A 207 -11.53 20.38 -15.13
N LYS A 208 -12.35 21.17 -14.42
CA LYS A 208 -13.01 22.36 -14.97
C LYS A 208 -12.01 23.46 -15.36
N ILE A 209 -11.04 23.77 -14.47
CA ILE A 209 -10.01 24.79 -14.75
C ILE A 209 -9.15 24.39 -15.96
N PHE A 210 -8.68 23.17 -15.98
CA PHE A 210 -7.81 22.65 -17.05
C PHE A 210 -8.58 22.18 -18.29
N ARG A 211 -9.91 22.17 -18.26
CA ARG A 211 -10.82 21.73 -19.34
C ARG A 211 -10.47 20.36 -19.88
N ARG A 212 -10.05 19.44 -19.00
CA ARG A 212 -9.67 18.05 -19.33
C ARG A 212 -9.71 17.16 -18.10
N ASP A 213 -9.76 15.85 -18.30
CA ASP A 213 -9.54 14.85 -17.25
C ASP A 213 -8.08 14.94 -16.75
N THR A 214 -7.90 15.49 -15.57
CA THR A 214 -6.57 15.66 -14.95
C THR A 214 -6.01 14.34 -14.40
N SER A 215 -6.83 13.29 -14.25
CA SER A 215 -6.37 11.98 -13.77
C SER A 215 -5.28 11.37 -14.65
N LEU A 216 -5.31 11.61 -15.97
CA LEU A 216 -4.28 11.20 -16.91
C LEU A 216 -2.91 11.83 -16.59
N SER A 217 -2.90 13.12 -16.24
CA SER A 217 -1.67 13.85 -15.90
C SER A 217 -1.07 13.31 -14.61
N PHE A 218 -1.89 13.08 -13.58
CA PHE A 218 -1.45 12.50 -12.32
C PHE A 218 -0.96 11.07 -12.49
N SER A 219 -1.68 10.23 -13.22
CA SER A 219 -1.26 8.86 -13.51
C SER A 219 0.09 8.80 -14.22
N ARG A 220 0.29 9.67 -15.23
CA ARG A 220 1.57 9.78 -15.94
C ARG A 220 2.69 10.22 -15.00
N ALA A 221 2.48 11.23 -14.17
CA ALA A 221 3.47 11.72 -13.22
C ALA A 221 3.86 10.63 -12.21
N CYS A 222 2.87 9.93 -11.62
CA CYS A 222 3.12 8.79 -10.73
C CYS A 222 3.90 7.66 -11.40
N ARG A 223 3.60 7.35 -12.66
CA ARG A 223 4.32 6.33 -13.42
C ARG A 223 5.78 6.72 -13.64
N ILE A 224 6.04 7.95 -14.04
CA ILE A 224 7.41 8.45 -14.26
C ILE A 224 8.19 8.42 -12.94
N GLU A 225 7.60 8.90 -11.83
CA GLU A 225 8.21 8.87 -10.52
C GLU A 225 8.56 7.43 -10.08
N ASN A 226 7.64 6.49 -10.26
CA ASN A 226 7.89 5.08 -9.96
C ASN A 226 9.04 4.51 -10.82
N GLN A 227 9.13 4.86 -12.10
CA GLN A 227 10.22 4.43 -12.97
C GLN A 227 11.57 4.98 -12.50
N ILE A 228 11.63 6.27 -12.16
CA ILE A 228 12.86 6.92 -11.64
C ILE A 228 13.29 6.24 -10.34
N ARG A 229 12.36 6.01 -9.41
CA ARG A 229 12.66 5.35 -8.14
C ARG A 229 13.16 3.92 -8.31
N THR A 230 12.55 3.16 -9.22
CA THR A 230 13.00 1.79 -9.53
C THR A 230 14.40 1.79 -10.13
N ALA A 231 14.65 2.65 -11.11
CA ALA A 231 15.97 2.77 -11.72
C ALA A 231 17.05 3.21 -10.72
N LEU A 232 16.71 4.16 -9.84
CA LEU A 232 17.61 4.60 -8.76
C LEU A 232 17.90 3.48 -7.76
N ALA A 233 16.88 2.71 -7.34
CA ALA A 233 17.06 1.57 -6.45
C ALA A 233 18.01 0.52 -7.07
N GLN A 234 17.80 0.16 -8.32
CA GLN A 234 18.67 -0.78 -9.05
C GLN A 234 20.12 -0.24 -9.19
N ALA A 235 20.27 1.05 -9.47
CA ALA A 235 21.59 1.67 -9.53
C ALA A 235 22.31 1.64 -8.18
N LEU A 236 21.59 1.91 -7.08
CA LEU A 236 22.17 1.85 -5.72
C LEU A 236 22.53 0.42 -5.31
N GLU A 237 21.73 -0.58 -5.68
CA GLU A 237 22.03 -2.00 -5.46
C GLU A 237 23.30 -2.42 -6.22
N ALA A 238 23.46 -1.97 -7.48
CA ALA A 238 24.63 -2.27 -8.30
C ALA A 238 25.94 -1.61 -7.77
N MET A 239 25.84 -0.58 -6.90
CA MET A 239 27.00 0.06 -6.29
C MET A 239 27.63 -0.73 -5.14
N ASP A 240 27.00 -1.81 -4.68
CA ASP A 240 27.46 -2.68 -3.57
C ASP A 240 27.92 -1.88 -2.35
N LEU A 241 27.04 -1.00 -1.86
CA LEU A 241 27.32 -0.11 -0.73
C LEU A 241 27.22 -0.79 0.64
N THR A 242 26.98 -2.11 0.68
CA THR A 242 26.84 -2.88 1.92
C THR A 242 28.01 -3.86 2.09
N ASP A 243 28.29 -4.20 3.34
CA ASP A 243 29.24 -5.28 3.63
C ASP A 243 28.53 -6.66 3.68
N PRO A 244 29.27 -7.78 3.76
CA PRO A 244 28.67 -9.12 3.80
C PRO A 244 27.68 -9.36 4.94
N GLN A 245 27.68 -8.52 5.98
CA GLN A 245 26.70 -8.56 7.07
C GLN A 245 25.48 -7.66 6.82
N GLY A 246 25.35 -7.07 5.62
CA GLY A 246 24.26 -6.17 5.25
C GLY A 246 24.32 -4.80 5.92
N ARG A 247 25.48 -4.35 6.42
CA ARG A 247 25.67 -3.02 7.00
C ARG A 247 26.17 -2.05 5.94
N LEU A 248 25.64 -0.82 5.96
CA LEU A 248 26.03 0.20 4.98
C LEU A 248 27.49 0.64 5.19
N TYR A 249 28.32 0.53 4.15
CA TYR A 249 29.74 0.88 4.18
C TYR A 249 29.95 2.36 3.92
N LEU A 250 30.29 3.11 4.96
CA LEU A 250 30.33 4.58 4.94
C LEU A 250 31.37 5.18 3.98
N PRO A 251 32.58 4.64 3.79
CA PRO A 251 33.49 5.17 2.79
C PRO A 251 32.91 5.16 1.38
N GLY A 252 32.21 4.08 0.98
CA GLY A 252 31.50 4.00 -0.29
C GLY A 252 30.38 5.03 -0.41
N VAL A 253 29.56 5.16 0.64
CA VAL A 253 28.48 6.16 0.67
C VAL A 253 29.05 7.58 0.65
N ASN A 254 30.12 7.86 1.38
CA ASN A 254 30.71 9.20 1.47
C ASN A 254 31.39 9.66 0.18
N SER A 255 31.74 8.75 -0.73
CA SER A 255 32.25 9.08 -2.07
C SER A 255 31.16 9.53 -3.04
N LEU A 256 29.87 9.31 -2.72
CA LEU A 256 28.76 9.70 -3.56
C LEU A 256 28.50 11.21 -3.50
N PRO A 257 27.91 11.82 -4.54
CA PRO A 257 27.30 13.14 -4.45
C PRO A 257 26.26 13.22 -3.34
N GLN A 258 26.05 14.41 -2.79
CA GLN A 258 25.19 14.61 -1.59
C GLN A 258 23.77 14.08 -1.79
N GLU A 259 23.20 14.30 -2.96
CA GLU A 259 21.85 13.85 -3.33
C GLU A 259 21.75 12.32 -3.34
N LEU A 260 22.76 11.64 -3.87
CA LEU A 260 22.83 10.19 -3.88
C LEU A 260 23.12 9.60 -2.49
N LYS A 261 23.85 10.27 -1.62
CA LYS A 261 24.04 9.84 -0.22
C LYS A 261 22.71 9.74 0.51
N GLN A 262 21.85 10.76 0.37
CA GLN A 262 20.53 10.75 0.99
C GLN A 262 19.67 9.61 0.43
N CYS A 263 19.69 9.40 -0.90
CA CYS A 263 19.00 8.30 -1.54
C CYS A 263 19.51 6.93 -1.07
N ALA A 264 20.82 6.75 -0.96
CA ALA A 264 21.43 5.50 -0.48
C ALA A 264 21.05 5.19 0.97
N VAL A 265 21.07 6.19 1.85
CA VAL A 265 20.63 6.04 3.24
C VAL A 265 19.14 5.71 3.31
N HIS A 266 18.30 6.42 2.57
CA HIS A 266 16.87 6.15 2.52
C HIS A 266 16.58 4.73 2.01
N HIS A 267 17.24 4.31 0.91
CA HIS A 267 17.12 2.97 0.34
C HIS A 267 17.51 1.90 1.36
N TYR A 268 18.68 2.07 2.00
CA TYR A 268 19.16 1.17 3.04
C TYR A 268 18.18 1.04 4.21
N LEU A 269 17.67 2.15 4.73
CA LEU A 269 16.69 2.13 5.83
C LEU A 269 15.39 1.44 5.46
N ARG A 270 14.96 1.56 4.21
CA ARG A 270 13.81 0.82 3.66
C ARG A 270 14.06 -0.68 3.63
N GLN A 271 15.24 -1.13 3.22
CA GLN A 271 15.63 -2.54 3.26
C GLN A 271 15.66 -3.11 4.69
N GLN A 272 15.94 -2.25 5.69
CA GLN A 272 15.87 -2.62 7.11
C GLN A 272 14.44 -2.62 7.69
N SER A 273 13.42 -2.48 6.85
CA SER A 273 11.98 -2.51 7.23
C SER A 273 11.64 -1.51 8.34
N ILE A 274 12.19 -0.30 8.29
CA ILE A 274 11.83 0.76 9.24
C ILE A 274 10.42 1.26 8.93
N PRO A 275 9.46 1.13 9.86
CA PRO A 275 8.11 1.63 9.65
C PRO A 275 8.09 3.16 9.61
N ASP A 276 7.11 3.75 8.92
CA ASP A 276 6.85 5.20 8.90
C ASP A 276 8.10 6.08 8.72
N LEU A 277 9.00 5.66 7.80
CA LEU A 277 10.26 6.35 7.55
C LEU A 277 10.00 7.75 6.96
N THR A 278 10.18 8.78 7.78
CA THR A 278 10.03 10.19 7.39
C THR A 278 11.36 10.77 6.88
N GLU A 279 11.27 11.84 6.09
CA GLU A 279 12.46 12.60 5.66
C GLU A 279 13.28 13.09 6.86
N ALA A 280 12.63 13.57 7.92
CA ALA A 280 13.30 13.98 9.15
C ALA A 280 14.10 12.84 9.80
N ALA A 281 13.63 11.60 9.73
CA ALA A 281 14.39 10.44 10.22
C ALA A 281 15.63 10.18 9.35
N VAL A 282 15.48 10.24 8.02
CA VAL A 282 16.61 10.11 7.08
C VAL A 282 17.66 11.20 7.33
N LEU A 283 17.24 12.46 7.44
CA LEU A 283 18.16 13.59 7.72
C LEU A 283 18.89 13.44 9.08
N ARG A 284 18.24 12.88 10.10
CA ARG A 284 18.94 12.54 11.35
C ARG A 284 20.00 11.47 11.15
N VAL A 285 19.74 10.47 10.32
CA VAL A 285 20.73 9.43 9.97
C VAL A 285 21.86 10.03 9.13
N MET A 286 21.58 10.95 8.22
CA MET A 286 22.63 11.67 7.47
C MET A 286 23.65 12.36 8.40
N LYS A 287 23.21 12.94 9.52
CA LYS A 287 24.11 13.58 10.51
C LYS A 287 25.07 12.60 11.19
N ILE A 288 24.75 11.32 11.26
CA ILE A 288 25.65 10.32 11.84
C ILE A 288 26.64 9.72 10.83
N LEU A 289 26.55 10.06 9.55
CA LEU A 289 27.52 9.62 8.55
C LEU A 289 28.89 10.30 8.75
N ASP A 290 28.90 11.54 9.24
CA ASP A 290 30.09 12.32 9.44
C ASP A 290 30.86 11.86 10.70
N ALA A 291 32.20 11.84 10.60
CA ALA A 291 33.07 11.40 11.71
C ALA A 291 32.89 12.24 12.98
N GLY A 292 32.62 13.54 12.84
CA GLY A 292 32.36 14.47 13.95
C GLY A 292 30.93 14.47 14.47
N GLY A 293 30.02 13.79 13.78
CA GLY A 293 28.60 13.70 14.16
C GLY A 293 28.32 12.68 15.26
N PRO A 294 27.09 12.64 15.79
CA PRO A 294 26.70 11.66 16.79
C PRO A 294 26.91 10.23 16.27
N SER A 295 27.21 9.29 17.16
CA SER A 295 27.42 7.87 16.77
C SER A 295 26.12 7.07 16.62
N ARG A 296 24.98 7.63 17.03
CA ARG A 296 23.67 6.96 16.98
C ARG A 296 22.52 7.96 16.90
N THR A 297 21.39 7.52 16.34
CA THR A 297 20.13 8.27 16.34
C THR A 297 18.92 7.33 16.40
N SER A 298 17.81 7.80 16.98
CA SER A 298 16.56 7.05 17.05
C SER A 298 15.84 7.02 15.70
N LEU A 299 15.23 5.89 15.41
CA LEU A 299 14.37 5.62 14.25
C LEU A 299 12.96 5.23 14.71
N PRO A 300 11.94 5.33 13.84
CA PRO A 300 10.62 4.78 14.12
C PRO A 300 10.66 3.27 14.43
N GLY A 301 9.59 2.77 15.05
CA GLY A 301 9.46 1.34 15.36
C GLY A 301 10.42 0.83 16.45
N GLY A 302 10.86 1.71 17.37
CA GLY A 302 11.76 1.29 18.47
C GLY A 302 13.16 0.89 17.98
N LYS A 303 13.56 1.35 16.81
CA LYS A 303 14.89 1.08 16.22
C LYS A 303 15.86 2.23 16.48
N ILE A 304 17.15 1.94 16.35
CA ILE A 304 18.22 2.95 16.34
C ILE A 304 19.19 2.67 15.19
N ALA A 305 19.62 3.75 14.51
CA ALA A 305 20.75 3.70 13.60
C ALA A 305 22.03 3.96 14.39
N VAL A 306 23.07 3.17 14.13
CA VAL A 306 24.36 3.23 14.84
C VAL A 306 25.49 3.29 13.83
N ARG A 307 26.44 4.21 14.04
CA ARG A 307 27.72 4.25 13.33
C ARG A 307 28.82 3.63 14.20
N LYS A 308 29.48 2.61 13.67
CA LYS A 308 30.64 1.99 14.28
C LYS A 308 31.62 1.49 13.19
N GLU A 309 32.93 1.72 13.34
CA GLU A 309 33.98 1.15 12.48
C GLU A 309 33.72 1.36 10.96
N LYS A 310 33.38 2.59 10.55
CA LYS A 310 33.07 2.96 9.18
C LYS A 310 31.81 2.22 8.61
N ARG A 311 30.91 1.77 9.47
CA ARG A 311 29.66 1.10 9.12
C ARG A 311 28.48 1.82 9.76
N LEU A 312 27.36 1.84 9.04
CA LEU A 312 26.04 2.18 9.57
C LEU A 312 25.17 0.92 9.59
N PHE A 313 24.52 0.67 10.71
CA PHE A 313 23.59 -0.43 10.85
C PHE A 313 22.42 -0.06 11.76
N VAL A 314 21.33 -0.81 11.62
CA VAL A 314 20.11 -0.66 12.42
C VAL A 314 20.05 -1.78 13.44
N LYS A 315 19.59 -1.48 14.64
CA LYS A 315 19.29 -2.46 15.69
C LYS A 315 18.10 -1.98 16.54
N ASP A 316 17.58 -2.87 17.36
CA ASP A 316 16.55 -2.51 18.34
C ASP A 316 17.10 -1.52 19.37
N ALA A 317 16.26 -0.55 19.77
CA ALA A 317 16.60 0.35 20.86
C ALA A 317 16.61 -0.46 22.16
N PRO A 318 17.56 -0.19 23.07
CA PRO A 318 17.53 -0.81 24.40
C PRO A 318 16.22 -0.44 25.09
N PRO A 319 15.66 -1.35 25.90
CA PRO A 319 14.43 -1.06 26.66
C PRO A 319 14.62 0.24 27.45
N GLN A 320 13.62 1.14 27.39
CA GLN A 320 13.63 2.34 28.21
C GLN A 320 13.51 1.88 29.68
N ILE A 321 14.57 2.03 30.44
CA ILE A 321 14.50 1.87 31.88
C ILE A 321 13.72 3.11 32.39
N ASN A 322 12.48 2.90 32.79
CA ASN A 322 11.69 3.92 33.48
C ASN A 322 12.47 4.37 34.72
N LYS A 323 13.00 5.60 34.71
CA LYS A 323 13.68 6.23 35.84
C LYS A 323 12.70 6.61 36.97
N GLY A 324 11.65 5.84 37.20
CA GLY A 324 10.57 6.14 38.13
C GLY A 324 10.15 5.03 39.09
N GLU A 325 10.76 3.84 39.04
CA GLU A 325 10.50 2.85 40.09
C GLU A 325 11.54 2.98 41.21
N PRO A 326 11.14 3.25 42.48
CA PRO A 326 12.04 3.21 43.59
C PRO A 326 12.57 1.77 43.76
N ARG A 327 13.90 1.63 43.90
CA ARG A 327 14.54 0.34 44.24
C ARG A 327 13.80 -0.25 45.48
N PRO A 328 13.46 -1.53 45.45
CA PRO A 328 12.97 -2.17 46.68
C PRO A 328 14.06 -2.00 47.75
N ALA A 329 13.61 -1.52 48.91
CA ALA A 329 14.48 -1.36 50.08
C ALA A 329 15.07 -2.72 50.49
N ASP A 330 16.38 -2.78 50.57
CA ASP A 330 17.10 -3.90 51.17
C ASP A 330 16.65 -4.06 52.61
N THR A 331 15.78 -5.02 52.85
CA THR A 331 15.47 -5.53 54.19
C THR A 331 16.43 -6.68 54.53
N THR A 332 17.72 -6.32 54.74
CA THR A 332 18.62 -7.12 55.54
C THR A 332 18.95 -6.34 56.81
N GLY A 333 18.31 -6.74 57.87
CA GLY A 333 18.55 -6.19 59.22
C GLY A 333 17.93 -7.03 60.26
N GLY A 334 18.64 -8.03 60.71
CA GLY A 334 19.03 -8.22 62.07
C GLY A 334 18.06 -8.99 63.02
N ILE A 335 18.59 -10.02 63.48
CA ILE A 335 18.48 -10.86 64.67
C ILE A 335 17.82 -12.21 64.50
#